data_0fd29db55dad1c76f0ed04d2a0ad4498
#
_entry.id   0fd29db55dad1c76f0ed04d2a0ad4498
#
_cell.length_a   1.000
_cell.length_b   1.000
_cell.length_c   1.000
_cell.angle_alpha   90.00
_cell.angle_beta   90.00
_cell.angle_gamma   90.00
#
_symmetry.space_group_name_H-M   'P 1'
#
loop_
_entity.id
_entity.type
_entity.pdbx_description
1 polymer ?
#
loop_
_entity_poly.entity_id
_entity_poly.type
_entity_poly.pdbx_seq_one_letter_code
_entity_poly.pdbx_strand_id
1 'polypeptide(L)'
;MKKAFAKVLCLCLCFVMLAGCMVACNKNDGEDAIVIGLTGPLTGPASIYGIAVRNAAQLAVEEINAAGGLNGVMFKLDMRDDEHKAENVENLYNGLIADGMQVSLGTVTTKPGLEFKNLSKEDNVFFLTPSATGDAIPEYANGYQMCFADSNQGTAAAKYFNETYAGKKVGIFYKADDEYSVGIYNNFKANLDSAFDVKEISFTGEASTFDSQIDYLKDCEVVFMPIYYTPASQFMSQAKGKDVAITTYYGCDGFDGIDAIEGFDISSIPQEISMLSHFNSTATEGPAAEFIQKYNDKYDESKEPLNQFGAAAYDCVYAIYEALKVAVANGKEVNADTSADEMCEILKEVFNSDSFEYRGITGKCDGAEKSHISWSEDGTVVKEAIKYIVKEKNA
;
A
#
# COMPACT_ATOMS: atom_id res chain seq x y z
N MET A 1 -16.73 60.42 36.00
CA MET A 1 -16.84 58.99 35.85
C MET A 1 -17.37 58.50 34.49
N LYS A 2 -18.44 59.04 33.89
CA LYS A 2 -18.99 58.60 32.60
C LYS A 2 -18.06 58.74 31.39
N LYS A 3 -17.15 59.73 31.35
CA LYS A 3 -16.19 59.91 30.23
C LYS A 3 -14.96 59.00 30.28
N ALA A 4 -14.61 58.48 31.47
CA ALA A 4 -13.51 57.51 31.61
C ALA A 4 -13.99 56.07 31.21
N PHE A 5 -15.24 55.76 31.54
CA PHE A 5 -15.85 54.48 31.18
C PHE A 5 -16.01 54.28 29.65
N ALA A 6 -16.37 55.36 28.93
CA ALA A 6 -16.50 55.34 27.48
C ALA A 6 -15.15 55.17 26.78
N LYS A 7 -14.05 55.69 27.32
CA LYS A 7 -12.69 55.52 26.74
C LYS A 7 -12.13 54.11 26.97
N VAL A 8 -12.39 53.49 28.11
CA VAL A 8 -12.00 52.12 28.40
C VAL A 8 -12.81 51.12 27.58
N LEU A 9 -14.11 51.37 27.39
CA LEU A 9 -14.98 50.57 26.55
C LEU A 9 -14.58 50.59 25.06
N CYS A 10 -14.17 51.77 24.54
CA CYS A 10 -13.64 51.92 23.17
C CYS A 10 -12.29 51.19 23.00
N LEU A 11 -11.38 51.28 23.99
CA LEU A 11 -10.09 50.56 23.93
C LEU A 11 -10.30 49.04 23.94
N CYS A 12 -11.22 48.50 24.75
CA CYS A 12 -11.54 47.07 24.78
C CYS A 12 -12.19 46.61 23.48
N LEU A 13 -13.08 47.42 22.86
CA LEU A 13 -13.65 47.09 21.56
C LEU A 13 -12.61 47.10 20.41
N CYS A 14 -11.65 48.02 20.45
CA CYS A 14 -10.55 48.06 19.49
C CYS A 14 -9.60 46.81 19.65
N PHE A 15 -9.36 46.36 20.89
CA PHE A 15 -8.54 45.16 21.13
C PHE A 15 -9.25 43.89 20.69
N VAL A 16 -10.58 43.79 20.85
CA VAL A 16 -11.38 42.65 20.36
C VAL A 16 -11.49 42.67 18.85
N MET A 17 -11.54 43.82 18.18
CA MET A 17 -11.49 43.90 16.72
C MET A 17 -10.10 43.63 16.15
N LEU A 18 -8.99 43.95 16.83
CA LEU A 18 -7.65 43.56 16.40
C LEU A 18 -7.38 42.04 16.62
N ALA A 19 -7.94 41.44 17.65
CA ALA A 19 -7.88 39.99 17.84
C ALA A 19 -8.77 39.21 16.84
N GLY A 20 -9.87 39.82 16.37
CA GLY A 20 -10.75 39.26 15.34
C GLY A 20 -10.20 39.34 13.90
N CYS A 21 -9.26 40.24 13.63
CA CYS A 21 -8.64 40.41 12.30
C CYS A 21 -7.44 39.48 12.06
N MET A 22 -6.98 38.71 13.05
CA MET A 22 -5.92 37.73 12.86
C MET A 22 -6.47 36.29 12.56
N VAL A 23 -7.79 36.14 12.37
CA VAL A 23 -8.43 34.83 12.04
C VAL A 23 -9.05 34.84 10.64
N ALA A 24 -8.80 35.86 9.82
CA ALA A 24 -9.33 35.95 8.45
C ALA A 24 -8.22 36.22 7.43
N CYS A 25 -7.13 35.44 7.46
CA CYS A 25 -6.44 35.09 6.23
C CYS A 25 -6.91 33.65 5.89
N ASN A 26 -8.01 33.55 5.15
CA ASN A 26 -8.18 32.40 4.25
C ASN A 26 -7.05 32.52 3.22
N LYS A 27 -5.89 31.95 3.53
CA LYS A 27 -4.98 31.51 2.48
C LYS A 27 -5.74 30.42 1.72
N ASN A 28 -5.73 30.49 0.42
CA ASN A 28 -6.19 29.41 -0.45
C ASN A 28 -5.51 28.11 0.01
N ASP A 29 -6.30 27.13 0.48
CA ASP A 29 -5.83 25.87 1.06
C ASP A 29 -5.13 24.95 0.03
N GLY A 30 -4.35 25.47 -0.91
CA GLY A 30 -3.75 24.69 -1.98
C GLY A 30 -2.50 25.26 -2.67
N GLU A 31 -2.20 26.55 -2.53
CA GLU A 31 -1.06 27.17 -3.26
C GLU A 31 0.29 27.06 -2.52
N ASP A 32 0.30 26.77 -1.22
CA ASP A 32 1.51 26.72 -0.37
C ASP A 32 1.66 25.35 0.33
N ALA A 33 1.40 24.22 -0.33
CA ALA A 33 1.49 22.89 0.25
C ALA A 33 2.53 22.00 -0.46
N ILE A 34 3.17 21.11 0.28
CA ILE A 34 3.97 20.03 -0.31
C ILE A 34 3.01 19.03 -0.96
N VAL A 35 3.14 18.81 -2.26
CA VAL A 35 2.27 17.92 -3.03
C VAL A 35 2.85 16.52 -3.09
N ILE A 36 2.11 15.56 -2.52
CA ILE A 36 2.39 14.12 -2.62
C ILE A 36 1.56 13.56 -3.77
N GLY A 37 2.20 13.12 -4.84
CA GLY A 37 1.52 12.52 -5.99
C GLY A 37 1.40 11.00 -5.86
N LEU A 38 0.36 10.45 -6.47
CA LEU A 38 0.10 9.00 -6.48
C LEU A 38 -0.75 8.64 -7.70
N THR A 39 -0.42 7.54 -8.38
CA THR A 39 -1.35 6.88 -9.29
C THR A 39 -1.76 5.52 -8.73
N GLY A 40 -2.95 5.04 -9.08
CA GLY A 40 -3.40 3.73 -8.64
C GLY A 40 -4.85 3.47 -9.03
N PRO A 41 -5.30 2.21 -9.03
CA PRO A 41 -6.62 1.86 -9.48
C PRO A 41 -7.70 2.31 -8.47
N LEU A 42 -8.45 3.35 -8.82
CA LEU A 42 -9.65 3.76 -8.09
C LEU A 42 -10.90 3.10 -8.66
N THR A 43 -10.78 2.58 -9.88
CA THR A 43 -11.79 1.79 -10.58
C THR A 43 -11.19 0.51 -11.16
N GLY A 44 -12.03 -0.42 -11.64
CA GLY A 44 -11.58 -1.68 -12.25
C GLY A 44 -11.23 -2.79 -11.26
N PRO A 45 -10.54 -3.87 -11.73
CA PRO A 45 -10.44 -5.14 -11.02
C PRO A 45 -9.50 -5.13 -9.81
N ALA A 46 -8.75 -4.05 -9.58
CA ALA A 46 -7.83 -3.89 -8.45
C ALA A 46 -8.19 -2.67 -7.57
N SER A 47 -9.41 -2.12 -7.71
CA SER A 47 -9.82 -0.88 -7.06
C SER A 47 -9.84 -0.95 -5.53
N ILE A 48 -10.07 -2.11 -4.94
CA ILE A 48 -10.03 -2.30 -3.47
C ILE A 48 -8.67 -1.86 -2.91
N TYR A 49 -7.56 -2.16 -3.60
CA TYR A 49 -6.23 -1.72 -3.16
C TYR A 49 -6.09 -0.20 -3.25
N GLY A 50 -6.38 0.38 -4.41
CA GLY A 50 -6.20 1.81 -4.66
C GLY A 50 -7.05 2.68 -3.75
N ILE A 51 -8.29 2.29 -3.49
CA ILE A 51 -9.20 2.99 -2.58
C ILE A 51 -8.63 3.00 -1.16
N ALA A 52 -8.18 1.85 -0.64
CA ALA A 52 -7.59 1.77 0.69
C ALA A 52 -6.30 2.59 0.80
N VAL A 53 -5.44 2.55 -0.22
CA VAL A 53 -4.20 3.36 -0.30
C VAL A 53 -4.52 4.85 -0.27
N ARG A 54 -5.45 5.32 -1.12
CA ARG A 54 -5.89 6.73 -1.13
C ARG A 54 -6.40 7.17 0.24
N ASN A 55 -7.30 6.40 0.79
CA ASN A 55 -7.99 6.75 2.03
C ASN A 55 -7.02 6.84 3.21
N ALA A 56 -6.12 5.88 3.34
CA ALA A 56 -5.14 5.86 4.42
C ALA A 56 -4.04 6.92 4.24
N ALA A 57 -3.57 7.17 3.02
CA ALA A 57 -2.66 8.28 2.73
C ALA A 57 -3.31 9.64 3.04
N GLN A 58 -4.58 9.82 2.66
CA GLN A 58 -5.35 11.04 2.98
C GLN A 58 -5.53 11.22 4.48
N LEU A 59 -5.79 10.14 5.23
CA LEU A 59 -5.89 10.18 6.69
C LEU A 59 -4.58 10.66 7.32
N ALA A 60 -3.43 10.13 6.88
CA ALA A 60 -2.12 10.54 7.35
C ALA A 60 -1.83 12.02 7.05
N VAL A 61 -2.12 12.49 5.83
CA VAL A 61 -1.98 13.90 5.44
C VAL A 61 -2.81 14.81 6.33
N GLU A 62 -4.06 14.46 6.59
CA GLU A 62 -4.95 15.24 7.46
C GLU A 62 -4.45 15.31 8.91
N GLU A 63 -3.93 14.19 9.46
CA GLU A 63 -3.36 14.16 10.81
C GLU A 63 -2.11 15.04 10.91
N ILE A 64 -1.21 14.95 9.93
CA ILE A 64 0.00 15.79 9.86
C ILE A 64 -0.39 17.27 9.77
N ASN A 65 -1.34 17.60 8.92
CA ASN A 65 -1.82 18.98 8.75
C ASN A 65 -2.51 19.51 10.02
N ALA A 66 -3.31 18.70 10.69
CA ALA A 66 -3.94 19.03 11.95
C ALA A 66 -2.91 19.30 13.07
N ALA A 67 -1.75 18.63 13.00
CA ALA A 67 -0.61 18.86 13.91
C ALA A 67 0.24 20.08 13.53
N GLY A 68 -0.09 20.80 12.44
CA GLY A 68 0.60 22.02 11.99
C GLY A 68 1.57 21.80 10.83
N GLY A 69 1.54 20.65 10.16
CA GLY A 69 2.37 20.33 8.99
C GLY A 69 3.87 20.28 9.32
N LEU A 70 4.69 20.50 8.31
CA LEU A 70 6.14 20.62 8.43
C LEU A 70 6.53 22.08 8.69
N ASN A 71 6.70 22.47 9.94
CA ASN A 71 6.99 23.86 10.33
C ASN A 71 6.00 24.89 9.77
N GLY A 72 4.72 24.52 9.67
CA GLY A 72 3.65 25.37 9.15
C GLY A 72 3.37 25.19 7.65
N VAL A 73 4.17 24.40 6.93
CA VAL A 73 3.89 24.01 5.55
C VAL A 73 2.98 22.78 5.55
N MET A 74 1.83 22.87 4.90
CA MET A 74 0.85 21.78 4.82
C MET A 74 1.23 20.77 3.73
N PHE A 75 0.59 19.61 3.75
CA PHE A 75 0.70 18.57 2.72
C PHE A 75 -0.61 18.44 1.96
N LYS A 76 -0.52 18.07 0.70
CA LYS A 76 -1.67 17.77 -0.16
C LYS A 76 -1.42 16.45 -0.86
N LEU A 77 -2.42 15.56 -0.86
CA LEU A 77 -2.41 14.34 -1.68
C LEU A 77 -3.11 14.61 -3.01
N ASP A 78 -2.47 14.28 -4.12
CA ASP A 78 -3.06 14.23 -5.46
C ASP A 78 -2.97 12.79 -5.98
N MET A 79 -4.09 12.06 -5.96
CA MET A 79 -4.16 10.70 -6.46
C MET A 79 -5.04 10.60 -7.71
N ARG A 80 -4.52 9.91 -8.73
CA ARG A 80 -5.15 9.74 -10.04
C ARG A 80 -5.39 8.26 -10.36
N ASP A 81 -6.53 8.00 -11.01
CA ASP A 81 -6.98 6.65 -11.36
C ASP A 81 -6.22 6.13 -12.59
N ASP A 82 -5.36 5.13 -12.41
CA ASP A 82 -4.68 4.44 -13.51
C ASP A 82 -5.48 3.23 -14.05
N GLU A 83 -6.59 2.86 -13.42
CA GLU A 83 -7.43 1.72 -13.79
C GLU A 83 -6.67 0.39 -13.83
N HIS A 84 -5.55 0.25 -13.11
CA HIS A 84 -4.63 -0.88 -13.19
C HIS A 84 -4.00 -1.06 -14.60
N LYS A 85 -3.78 0.03 -15.34
CA LYS A 85 -3.27 0.03 -16.70
C LYS A 85 -1.99 0.85 -16.82
N ALA A 86 -0.89 0.19 -17.24
CA ALA A 86 0.40 0.85 -17.42
C ALA A 86 0.36 1.96 -18.47
N GLU A 87 -0.46 1.79 -19.52
CA GLU A 87 -0.64 2.78 -20.60
C GLU A 87 -1.25 4.11 -20.14
N ASN A 88 -1.89 4.15 -18.97
CA ASN A 88 -2.45 5.38 -18.41
C ASN A 88 -1.39 6.19 -17.62
N VAL A 89 -0.32 5.54 -17.14
CA VAL A 89 0.61 6.10 -16.16
C VAL A 89 1.33 7.34 -16.67
N GLU A 90 1.85 7.33 -17.90
CA GLU A 90 2.59 8.47 -18.48
C GLU A 90 1.78 9.77 -18.45
N ASN A 91 0.53 9.72 -18.93
CA ASN A 91 -0.34 10.90 -18.94
C ASN A 91 -0.67 11.39 -17.52
N LEU A 92 -0.92 10.47 -16.59
CA LEU A 92 -1.25 10.80 -15.21
C LEU A 92 -0.05 11.38 -14.47
N TYR A 93 1.13 10.78 -14.66
CA TYR A 93 2.40 11.25 -14.11
C TYR A 93 2.72 12.68 -14.59
N ASN A 94 2.67 12.90 -15.91
CA ASN A 94 2.91 14.24 -16.48
C ASN A 94 1.93 15.29 -15.93
N GLY A 95 0.69 14.89 -15.71
CA GLY A 95 -0.29 15.76 -15.07
C GLY A 95 0.03 16.04 -13.58
N LEU A 96 0.52 15.04 -12.81
CA LEU A 96 0.96 15.25 -11.42
C LEU A 96 2.16 16.22 -11.35
N ILE A 97 3.13 16.08 -12.24
CA ILE A 97 4.26 17.03 -12.36
C ILE A 97 3.76 18.44 -12.67
N ALA A 98 2.84 18.58 -13.64
CA ALA A 98 2.29 19.88 -14.02
C ALA A 98 1.50 20.54 -12.86
N ASP A 99 0.88 19.77 -11.98
CA ASP A 99 0.15 20.21 -10.80
C ASP A 99 1.05 20.33 -9.54
N GLY A 100 2.38 20.25 -9.72
CA GLY A 100 3.37 20.56 -8.69
C GLY A 100 3.73 19.40 -7.76
N MET A 101 3.62 18.14 -8.19
CA MET A 101 4.12 17.00 -7.42
C MET A 101 5.59 17.15 -7.08
N GLN A 102 5.94 17.07 -5.79
CA GLN A 102 7.30 17.20 -5.27
C GLN A 102 7.87 15.85 -4.79
N VAL A 103 7.00 14.96 -4.36
CA VAL A 103 7.31 13.61 -3.86
C VAL A 103 6.14 12.69 -4.21
N SER A 104 6.38 11.38 -4.31
CA SER A 104 5.32 10.45 -4.72
C SER A 104 5.23 9.22 -3.82
N LEU A 105 4.02 8.65 -3.75
CA LEU A 105 3.80 7.28 -3.31
C LEU A 105 3.85 6.27 -4.48
N GLY A 106 4.32 6.70 -5.65
CA GLY A 106 4.45 5.85 -6.83
C GLY A 106 3.10 5.36 -7.35
N THR A 107 2.97 4.05 -7.45
CA THR A 107 1.75 3.38 -7.87
C THR A 107 1.34 2.28 -6.90
N VAL A 108 0.17 1.68 -7.16
CA VAL A 108 -0.38 0.62 -6.31
C VAL A 108 -0.07 -0.78 -6.84
N THR A 109 -0.05 -0.98 -8.16
CA THR A 109 0.16 -2.31 -8.75
C THR A 109 1.45 -2.38 -9.56
N THR A 110 2.05 -3.57 -9.67
CA THR A 110 3.41 -3.78 -10.18
C THR A 110 3.57 -3.28 -11.62
N LYS A 111 2.67 -3.63 -12.55
CA LYS A 111 2.83 -3.27 -13.97
C LYS A 111 2.78 -1.75 -14.22
N PRO A 112 1.82 -0.98 -13.67
CA PRO A 112 1.89 0.48 -13.64
C PRO A 112 3.14 1.02 -12.94
N GLY A 113 3.60 0.35 -11.86
CA GLY A 113 4.79 0.74 -11.12
C GLY A 113 6.08 0.67 -11.94
N LEU A 114 6.20 -0.32 -12.82
CA LEU A 114 7.34 -0.44 -13.73
C LEU A 114 7.40 0.72 -14.74
N GLU A 115 6.27 1.24 -15.16
CA GLU A 115 6.21 2.45 -16.00
C GLU A 115 6.53 3.70 -15.19
N PHE A 116 5.91 3.85 -14.01
CA PHE A 116 6.12 4.99 -13.12
C PHE A 116 7.60 5.19 -12.76
N LYS A 117 8.32 4.11 -12.40
CA LYS A 117 9.74 4.20 -12.02
C LYS A 117 10.62 4.77 -13.12
N ASN A 118 10.33 4.48 -14.39
CA ASN A 118 11.09 4.98 -15.53
C ASN A 118 10.90 6.50 -15.68
N LEU A 119 9.66 6.96 -15.58
CA LEU A 119 9.32 8.39 -15.63
C LEU A 119 9.92 9.14 -14.44
N SER A 120 9.77 8.62 -13.23
CA SER A 120 10.29 9.24 -12.01
C SER A 120 11.82 9.34 -12.02
N LYS A 121 12.53 8.39 -12.66
CA LYS A 121 13.98 8.47 -12.85
C LYS A 121 14.38 9.64 -13.75
N GLU A 122 13.65 9.87 -14.85
CA GLU A 122 13.96 10.92 -15.81
C GLU A 122 13.86 12.31 -15.17
N ASP A 123 12.87 12.51 -14.30
CA ASP A 123 12.62 13.78 -13.60
C ASP A 123 13.25 13.83 -12.19
N ASN A 124 13.96 12.80 -11.75
CA ASN A 124 14.52 12.63 -10.41
C ASN A 124 13.48 12.89 -9.31
N VAL A 125 12.31 12.25 -9.40
CA VAL A 125 11.25 12.31 -8.38
C VAL A 125 11.41 11.16 -7.40
N PHE A 126 11.52 11.47 -6.11
CA PHE A 126 11.51 10.44 -5.06
C PHE A 126 10.14 9.78 -4.97
N PHE A 127 10.11 8.44 -4.88
CA PHE A 127 8.88 7.73 -4.56
C PHE A 127 9.08 6.60 -3.54
N LEU A 128 8.06 6.39 -2.71
CA LEU A 128 7.96 5.31 -1.73
C LEU A 128 6.63 4.59 -1.93
N THR A 129 6.64 3.44 -2.64
CA THR A 129 5.39 2.74 -2.97
C THR A 129 4.86 1.90 -1.82
N PRO A 130 3.55 1.98 -1.52
CA PRO A 130 2.93 1.17 -0.46
C PRO A 130 2.60 -0.26 -0.90
N SER A 131 2.57 -0.55 -2.21
CA SER A 131 1.88 -1.74 -2.71
C SER A 131 2.52 -2.39 -3.95
N ALA A 132 3.19 -1.65 -4.82
CA ALA A 132 3.83 -2.23 -6.01
C ALA A 132 5.06 -3.07 -5.60
N THR A 133 4.91 -4.40 -5.63
CA THR A 133 5.84 -5.38 -5.03
C THR A 133 6.92 -5.91 -5.96
N GLY A 134 6.85 -5.63 -7.27
CA GLY A 134 7.85 -6.12 -8.24
C GLY A 134 9.29 -5.79 -7.82
N ASP A 135 10.19 -6.79 -7.90
CA ASP A 135 11.61 -6.63 -7.50
C ASP A 135 12.33 -5.52 -8.28
N ALA A 136 11.86 -5.21 -9.48
CA ALA A 136 12.43 -4.14 -10.31
C ALA A 136 11.85 -2.74 -10.02
N ILE A 137 10.92 -2.58 -9.07
CA ILE A 137 10.35 -1.27 -8.73
C ILE A 137 11.41 -0.33 -8.16
N PRO A 138 12.23 -0.71 -7.16
CA PRO A 138 13.27 0.17 -6.61
C PRO A 138 14.61 0.07 -7.39
N GLU A 139 14.59 -0.25 -8.69
CA GLU A 139 15.81 -0.39 -9.50
C GLU A 139 16.68 0.87 -9.51
N TYR A 140 16.07 2.04 -9.36
CA TYR A 140 16.77 3.32 -9.38
C TYR A 140 16.81 3.93 -7.99
N ALA A 141 17.90 4.65 -7.69
CA ALA A 141 18.17 5.19 -6.36
C ALA A 141 17.13 6.21 -5.81
N ASN A 142 16.15 6.59 -6.62
CA ASN A 142 15.05 7.47 -6.22
C ASN A 142 13.76 6.70 -5.84
N GLY A 143 13.75 5.37 -5.95
CA GLY A 143 12.59 4.52 -5.69
C GLY A 143 12.76 3.62 -4.48
N TYR A 144 11.72 3.54 -3.64
CA TYR A 144 11.68 2.73 -2.44
C TYR A 144 10.34 2.00 -2.33
N GLN A 145 10.34 0.84 -1.66
CA GLN A 145 9.13 0.07 -1.36
C GLN A 145 8.84 0.10 0.14
N MET A 146 7.57 0.24 0.52
CA MET A 146 7.08 0.01 1.88
C MET A 146 6.47 -1.40 2.03
N CYS A 147 5.97 -1.98 0.94
CA CYS A 147 5.55 -3.38 0.85
C CYS A 147 6.75 -4.30 0.62
N PHE A 148 6.63 -5.57 0.99
CA PHE A 148 7.68 -6.56 0.71
C PHE A 148 7.72 -6.92 -0.80
N ALA A 149 8.90 -7.29 -1.30
CA ALA A 149 9.09 -7.60 -2.72
C ALA A 149 8.48 -8.97 -3.13
N ASP A 150 8.23 -9.17 -4.43
CA ASP A 150 7.74 -10.43 -4.99
C ASP A 150 8.66 -11.61 -4.65
N SER A 151 9.98 -11.41 -4.68
CA SER A 151 10.96 -12.42 -4.28
C SER A 151 10.83 -12.81 -2.81
N ASN A 152 10.54 -11.87 -1.91
CA ASN A 152 10.31 -12.15 -0.50
C ASN A 152 9.03 -12.98 -0.32
N GLN A 153 7.96 -12.66 -1.05
CA GLN A 153 6.71 -13.39 -0.99
C GLN A 153 6.87 -14.83 -1.47
N GLY A 154 7.45 -15.02 -2.66
CA GLY A 154 7.70 -16.37 -3.22
C GLY A 154 8.56 -17.23 -2.30
N THR A 155 9.62 -16.65 -1.75
CA THR A 155 10.52 -17.36 -0.82
C THR A 155 9.81 -17.70 0.49
N ALA A 156 9.06 -16.78 1.07
CA ALA A 156 8.32 -17.02 2.32
C ALA A 156 7.23 -18.07 2.14
N ALA A 157 6.49 -18.04 1.03
CA ALA A 157 5.49 -19.06 0.70
C ALA A 157 6.14 -20.44 0.53
N ALA A 158 7.24 -20.55 -0.23
CA ALA A 158 7.97 -21.79 -0.42
C ALA A 158 8.47 -22.37 0.91
N LYS A 159 9.07 -21.55 1.77
CA LYS A 159 9.50 -21.96 3.11
C LYS A 159 8.33 -22.54 3.91
N TYR A 160 7.20 -21.82 3.94
CA TYR A 160 6.01 -22.30 4.65
C TYR A 160 5.50 -23.64 4.08
N PHE A 161 5.49 -23.79 2.76
CA PHE A 161 5.09 -25.05 2.10
C PHE A 161 6.03 -26.20 2.47
N ASN A 162 7.34 -25.98 2.43
CA ASN A 162 8.35 -26.98 2.80
C ASN A 162 8.17 -27.46 4.24
N GLU A 163 7.82 -26.56 5.17
CA GLU A 163 7.62 -26.90 6.59
C GLU A 163 6.26 -27.54 6.88
N THR A 164 5.21 -27.16 6.15
CA THR A 164 3.82 -27.46 6.54
C THR A 164 3.16 -28.49 5.64
N TYR A 165 3.47 -28.51 4.34
CA TYR A 165 2.77 -29.32 3.34
C TYR A 165 3.61 -30.46 2.76
N ALA A 166 4.70 -30.86 3.41
CA ALA A 166 5.53 -31.98 2.97
C ALA A 166 4.68 -33.23 2.71
N GLY A 167 4.85 -33.83 1.55
CA GLY A 167 4.09 -35.03 1.10
C GLY A 167 2.69 -34.72 0.54
N LYS A 168 2.26 -33.46 0.50
CA LYS A 168 1.03 -33.06 -0.15
C LYS A 168 1.24 -32.85 -1.65
N LYS A 169 0.19 -33.05 -2.44
CA LYS A 169 0.17 -32.66 -3.84
C LYS A 169 -0.16 -31.21 -3.98
N VAL A 170 0.76 -30.44 -4.57
CA VAL A 170 0.67 -28.98 -4.70
C VAL A 170 0.22 -28.61 -6.12
N GLY A 171 -0.77 -27.73 -6.20
CA GLY A 171 -1.14 -27.03 -7.42
C GLY A 171 -0.54 -25.62 -7.43
N ILE A 172 -0.18 -25.10 -8.59
CA ILE A 172 0.15 -23.71 -8.79
C ILE A 172 -0.74 -23.14 -9.90
N PHE A 173 -1.46 -22.07 -9.60
CA PHE A 173 -2.32 -21.38 -10.56
C PHE A 173 -1.90 -19.91 -10.64
N TYR A 174 -1.38 -19.46 -11.78
CA TYR A 174 -0.78 -18.12 -11.93
C TYR A 174 -1.15 -17.47 -13.27
N LYS A 175 -0.99 -16.13 -13.35
CA LYS A 175 -1.22 -15.35 -14.57
C LYS A 175 0.10 -15.16 -15.30
N ALA A 176 0.24 -15.80 -16.48
CA ALA A 176 1.53 -15.89 -17.19
C ALA A 176 1.93 -14.60 -17.94
N ASP A 177 1.03 -13.65 -18.09
CA ASP A 177 1.25 -12.35 -18.73
C ASP A 177 1.19 -11.16 -17.72
N ASP A 178 1.44 -11.46 -16.44
CA ASP A 178 1.46 -10.47 -15.37
C ASP A 178 2.79 -10.56 -14.59
N GLU A 179 3.53 -9.46 -14.52
CA GLU A 179 4.88 -9.40 -13.94
C GLU A 179 4.88 -9.74 -12.45
N TYR A 180 3.86 -9.28 -11.70
CA TYR A 180 3.65 -9.60 -10.29
C TYR A 180 3.46 -11.11 -10.09
N SER A 181 2.53 -11.71 -10.81
CA SER A 181 2.20 -13.13 -10.71
C SER A 181 3.41 -14.02 -11.06
N VAL A 182 4.12 -13.68 -12.14
CA VAL A 182 5.30 -14.40 -12.61
C VAL A 182 6.48 -14.23 -11.66
N GLY A 183 6.69 -13.04 -11.10
CA GLY A 183 7.76 -12.75 -10.14
C GLY A 183 7.64 -13.63 -8.90
N ILE A 184 6.47 -13.68 -8.28
CA ILE A 184 6.21 -14.52 -7.10
C ILE A 184 6.30 -16.00 -7.46
N TYR A 185 5.68 -16.42 -8.58
CA TYR A 185 5.73 -17.80 -9.05
C TYR A 185 7.15 -18.32 -9.22
N ASN A 186 8.01 -17.56 -9.90
CA ASN A 186 9.40 -17.95 -10.13
C ASN A 186 10.18 -18.14 -8.83
N ASN A 187 10.03 -17.20 -7.88
CA ASN A 187 10.69 -17.27 -6.59
C ASN A 187 10.16 -18.42 -5.72
N PHE A 188 8.84 -18.66 -5.73
CA PHE A 188 8.26 -19.82 -5.08
C PHE A 188 8.83 -21.14 -5.63
N LYS A 189 8.87 -21.30 -6.94
CA LYS A 189 9.40 -22.50 -7.62
C LYS A 189 10.88 -22.72 -7.32
N ALA A 190 11.68 -21.67 -7.32
CA ALA A 190 13.11 -21.76 -7.05
C ALA A 190 13.43 -22.20 -5.62
N ASN A 191 12.54 -21.97 -4.66
CA ASN A 191 12.73 -22.26 -3.24
C ASN A 191 11.88 -23.41 -2.71
N LEU A 192 10.96 -23.96 -3.52
CA LEU A 192 10.16 -25.12 -3.15
C LEU A 192 11.02 -26.40 -3.22
N ASP A 193 10.90 -27.27 -2.19
CA ASP A 193 11.61 -28.56 -2.17
C ASP A 193 11.22 -29.41 -3.39
N SER A 194 12.22 -29.95 -4.07
CA SER A 194 12.07 -30.79 -5.25
C SER A 194 11.32 -32.13 -5.00
N ALA A 195 11.08 -32.47 -3.74
CA ALA A 195 10.32 -33.67 -3.37
C ALA A 195 8.80 -33.50 -3.51
N PHE A 196 8.30 -32.28 -3.71
CA PHE A 196 6.86 -32.06 -3.93
C PHE A 196 6.38 -32.58 -5.29
N ASP A 197 5.21 -33.24 -5.30
CA ASP A 197 4.43 -33.51 -6.53
C ASP A 197 3.67 -32.21 -6.89
N VAL A 198 4.12 -31.54 -7.96
CA VAL A 198 3.62 -30.22 -8.35
C VAL A 198 2.91 -30.28 -9.68
N LYS A 199 1.70 -29.75 -9.73
CA LYS A 199 0.97 -29.41 -10.96
C LYS A 199 0.92 -27.92 -11.17
N GLU A 200 1.27 -27.46 -12.36
CA GLU A 200 1.31 -26.03 -12.70
C GLU A 200 0.42 -25.75 -13.90
N ILE A 201 -0.39 -24.72 -13.80
CA ILE A 201 -1.22 -24.25 -14.89
C ILE A 201 -1.41 -22.74 -14.76
N SER A 202 -1.45 -22.07 -15.91
CA SER A 202 -1.61 -20.62 -15.98
C SER A 202 -2.85 -20.22 -16.77
N PHE A 203 -3.09 -18.91 -16.76
CA PHE A 203 -3.99 -18.24 -17.68
C PHE A 203 -3.35 -16.93 -18.15
N THR A 204 -3.95 -16.27 -19.15
CA THR A 204 -3.53 -14.99 -19.69
C THR A 204 -4.74 -14.09 -19.95
N GLY A 205 -4.51 -12.80 -20.13
CA GLY A 205 -5.54 -11.82 -20.43
C GLY A 205 -6.56 -11.65 -19.28
N GLU A 206 -7.75 -11.23 -19.63
CA GLU A 206 -8.87 -11.02 -18.69
C GLU A 206 -9.78 -12.26 -18.61
N ALA A 207 -9.16 -13.44 -18.44
CA ALA A 207 -9.90 -14.69 -18.31
C ALA A 207 -10.79 -14.68 -17.05
N SER A 208 -12.05 -15.07 -17.21
CA SER A 208 -13.04 -15.15 -16.13
C SER A 208 -13.62 -16.55 -15.94
N THR A 209 -13.17 -17.53 -16.73
CA THR A 209 -13.62 -18.93 -16.67
C THR A 209 -12.40 -19.85 -16.56
N PHE A 210 -12.42 -20.76 -15.56
CA PHE A 210 -11.28 -21.57 -15.17
C PHE A 210 -11.58 -23.08 -15.07
N ASP A 211 -12.62 -23.56 -15.76
CA ASP A 211 -13.03 -24.96 -15.71
C ASP A 211 -11.88 -25.93 -16.02
N SER A 212 -11.09 -25.64 -17.07
CA SER A 212 -9.96 -26.48 -17.46
C SER A 212 -8.85 -26.49 -16.41
N GLN A 213 -8.58 -25.35 -15.79
CA GLN A 213 -7.58 -25.20 -14.74
C GLN A 213 -8.02 -25.93 -13.46
N ILE A 214 -9.29 -25.81 -13.10
CA ILE A 214 -9.87 -26.53 -11.95
C ILE A 214 -9.80 -28.04 -12.18
N ASP A 215 -10.20 -28.53 -13.35
CA ASP A 215 -10.13 -29.95 -13.69
C ASP A 215 -8.70 -30.49 -13.68
N TYR A 216 -7.72 -29.68 -14.09
CA TYR A 216 -6.31 -30.06 -14.05
C TYR A 216 -5.77 -30.14 -12.62
N LEU A 217 -6.20 -29.23 -11.73
CA LEU A 217 -5.73 -29.12 -10.34
C LEU A 217 -6.59 -29.89 -9.34
N LYS A 218 -7.68 -30.52 -9.74
CA LYS A 218 -8.69 -31.10 -8.83
C LYS A 218 -8.18 -32.14 -7.83
N ASP A 219 -7.07 -32.81 -8.13
CA ASP A 219 -6.43 -33.81 -7.27
C ASP A 219 -5.28 -33.23 -6.42
N CYS A 220 -5.01 -31.93 -6.50
CA CYS A 220 -4.11 -31.23 -5.60
C CYS A 220 -4.78 -30.99 -4.26
N GLU A 221 -4.02 -31.04 -3.16
CA GLU A 221 -4.53 -30.80 -1.80
C GLU A 221 -4.38 -29.34 -1.38
N VAL A 222 -3.34 -28.65 -1.87
CA VAL A 222 -3.08 -27.23 -1.64
C VAL A 222 -2.82 -26.56 -2.98
N VAL A 223 -3.46 -25.41 -3.24
CA VAL A 223 -3.21 -24.64 -4.46
C VAL A 223 -2.62 -23.30 -4.09
N PHE A 224 -1.37 -23.07 -4.53
CA PHE A 224 -0.72 -21.75 -4.46
C PHE A 224 -1.20 -20.88 -5.61
N MET A 225 -1.63 -19.67 -5.30
CA MET A 225 -2.27 -18.75 -6.24
C MET A 225 -1.63 -17.36 -6.14
N PRO A 226 -0.44 -17.15 -6.74
CA PRO A 226 0.20 -15.82 -6.80
C PRO A 226 -0.50 -14.94 -7.84
N ILE A 227 -1.71 -14.52 -7.54
CA ILE A 227 -2.59 -13.71 -8.40
C ILE A 227 -3.41 -12.74 -7.56
N TYR A 228 -4.01 -11.76 -8.19
CA TYR A 228 -4.92 -10.80 -7.55
C TYR A 228 -6.25 -11.45 -7.14
N TYR A 229 -6.97 -10.79 -6.23
CA TYR A 229 -8.20 -11.30 -5.62
C TYR A 229 -9.31 -11.62 -6.64
N THR A 230 -9.43 -10.85 -7.73
CA THR A 230 -10.52 -11.04 -8.72
C THR A 230 -10.45 -12.40 -9.42
N PRO A 231 -9.38 -12.81 -10.11
CA PRO A 231 -9.30 -14.15 -10.70
C PRO A 231 -9.29 -15.26 -9.63
N ALA A 232 -8.76 -15.01 -8.43
CA ALA A 232 -8.78 -15.96 -7.33
C ALA A 232 -10.21 -16.28 -6.86
N SER A 233 -11.02 -15.28 -6.60
CA SER A 233 -12.43 -15.44 -6.19
C SER A 233 -13.27 -16.13 -7.27
N GLN A 234 -13.02 -15.83 -8.54
CA GLN A 234 -13.67 -16.50 -9.69
C GLN A 234 -13.31 -17.98 -9.76
N PHE A 235 -12.01 -18.34 -9.60
CA PHE A 235 -11.57 -19.71 -9.55
C PHE A 235 -12.25 -20.48 -8.39
N MET A 236 -12.22 -19.93 -7.19
CA MET A 236 -12.81 -20.53 -5.99
C MET A 236 -14.33 -20.72 -6.14
N SER A 237 -15.03 -19.73 -6.68
CA SER A 237 -16.47 -19.79 -6.95
C SER A 237 -16.82 -20.89 -7.94
N GLN A 238 -16.02 -21.07 -9.02
CA GLN A 238 -16.23 -22.09 -10.03
C GLN A 238 -15.81 -23.48 -9.56
N ALA A 239 -14.87 -23.59 -8.62
CA ALA A 239 -14.47 -24.85 -8.01
C ALA A 239 -15.48 -25.33 -6.96
N LYS A 240 -16.31 -24.41 -6.41
CA LYS A 240 -17.32 -24.74 -5.41
C LYS A 240 -18.32 -25.76 -5.97
N GLY A 241 -18.52 -26.85 -5.22
CA GLY A 241 -19.45 -27.92 -5.60
C GLY A 241 -18.90 -28.92 -6.63
N LYS A 242 -17.66 -28.73 -7.11
CA LYS A 242 -16.96 -29.76 -7.90
C LYS A 242 -16.27 -30.76 -6.97
N ASP A 243 -16.04 -31.96 -7.49
CA ASP A 243 -15.29 -32.99 -6.80
C ASP A 243 -13.79 -32.68 -6.89
N VAL A 244 -13.27 -31.92 -5.92
CA VAL A 244 -11.88 -31.49 -5.83
C VAL A 244 -11.29 -31.94 -4.48
N ALA A 245 -10.04 -32.37 -4.49
CA ALA A 245 -9.30 -32.72 -3.27
C ALA A 245 -8.74 -31.49 -2.52
N ILE A 246 -8.87 -30.29 -3.09
CA ILE A 246 -8.32 -29.05 -2.57
C ILE A 246 -8.86 -28.78 -1.16
N THR A 247 -7.96 -28.59 -0.21
CA THR A 247 -8.27 -28.24 1.18
C THR A 247 -7.89 -26.81 1.53
N THR A 248 -6.95 -26.22 0.79
CA THR A 248 -6.40 -24.89 1.05
C THR A 248 -6.12 -24.16 -0.26
N TYR A 249 -6.57 -22.92 -0.34
CA TYR A 249 -6.13 -21.91 -1.30
C TYR A 249 -5.14 -21.00 -0.59
N TYR A 250 -3.91 -20.99 -1.06
CA TYR A 250 -2.84 -20.17 -0.49
C TYR A 250 -2.45 -19.07 -1.46
N GLY A 251 -2.79 -17.84 -1.14
CA GLY A 251 -2.47 -16.66 -1.92
C GLY A 251 -1.20 -15.95 -1.43
N CYS A 252 -0.95 -14.84 -2.05
CA CYS A 252 0.04 -13.85 -1.65
C CYS A 252 -0.70 -12.58 -1.17
N ASP A 253 -0.03 -11.44 -1.06
CA ASP A 253 -0.66 -10.18 -0.67
C ASP A 253 -1.82 -9.76 -1.60
N GLY A 254 -1.80 -10.19 -2.86
CA GLY A 254 -2.88 -9.97 -3.82
C GLY A 254 -4.23 -10.62 -3.46
N PHE A 255 -4.32 -11.37 -2.37
CA PHE A 255 -5.61 -11.87 -1.83
C PHE A 255 -6.25 -10.86 -0.86
N ASP A 256 -5.52 -9.84 -0.42
CA ASP A 256 -6.06 -8.89 0.55
C ASP A 256 -7.27 -8.13 -0.02
N GLY A 257 -8.39 -8.15 0.71
CA GLY A 257 -9.67 -7.62 0.24
C GLY A 257 -10.54 -8.63 -0.56
N ILE A 258 -10.12 -9.90 -0.68
CA ILE A 258 -10.90 -10.94 -1.37
C ILE A 258 -12.28 -11.16 -0.73
N ASP A 259 -12.40 -10.95 0.57
CA ASP A 259 -13.64 -11.05 1.35
C ASP A 259 -14.60 -9.86 1.14
N ALA A 260 -14.10 -8.77 0.55
CA ALA A 260 -14.88 -7.57 0.27
C ALA A 260 -15.40 -7.48 -1.19
N ILE A 261 -15.15 -8.51 -2.01
CA ILE A 261 -15.59 -8.52 -3.40
C ILE A 261 -17.11 -8.65 -3.48
N GLU A 262 -17.75 -7.69 -4.14
CA GLU A 262 -19.21 -7.74 -4.38
C GLU A 262 -19.62 -9.03 -5.12
N GLY A 263 -20.55 -9.76 -4.54
CA GLY A 263 -21.06 -11.02 -5.11
C GLY A 263 -20.19 -12.26 -4.82
N PHE A 264 -19.07 -12.15 -4.10
CA PHE A 264 -18.29 -13.27 -3.63
C PHE A 264 -18.57 -13.55 -2.16
N ASP A 265 -19.28 -14.64 -1.88
CA ASP A 265 -19.50 -15.11 -0.51
C ASP A 265 -18.38 -16.06 -0.08
N ILE A 266 -17.35 -15.51 0.55
CA ILE A 266 -16.19 -16.25 1.05
C ILE A 266 -16.59 -17.33 2.07
N SER A 267 -17.66 -17.11 2.86
CA SER A 267 -18.13 -18.08 3.85
C SER A 267 -18.66 -19.35 3.21
N SER A 268 -19.07 -19.27 1.96
CA SER A 268 -19.56 -20.38 1.16
C SER A 268 -18.48 -21.29 0.60
N ILE A 269 -17.21 -20.89 0.65
CA ILE A 269 -16.06 -21.66 0.20
C ILE A 269 -15.67 -22.63 1.34
N PRO A 270 -15.66 -23.96 1.13
CA PRO A 270 -15.39 -24.90 2.22
C PRO A 270 -13.90 -24.98 2.61
N GLN A 271 -13.00 -24.56 1.75
CA GLN A 271 -11.55 -24.63 1.94
C GLN A 271 -11.04 -23.54 2.87
N GLU A 272 -9.84 -23.73 3.46
CA GLU A 272 -9.07 -22.67 4.06
C GLU A 272 -8.64 -21.68 2.97
N ILE A 273 -8.68 -20.39 3.27
CA ILE A 273 -8.12 -19.33 2.43
C ILE A 273 -7.10 -18.59 3.26
N SER A 274 -5.85 -18.59 2.80
CA SER A 274 -4.72 -17.94 3.46
C SER A 274 -3.99 -17.04 2.49
N MET A 275 -3.30 -16.03 3.02
CA MET A 275 -2.47 -15.12 2.24
C MET A 275 -1.19 -14.74 2.99
N LEU A 276 -0.31 -13.98 2.36
CA LEU A 276 0.80 -13.30 3.00
C LEU A 276 0.40 -11.87 3.36
N SER A 277 0.83 -11.41 4.54
CA SER A 277 0.57 -10.05 5.02
C SER A 277 1.75 -9.52 5.82
N HIS A 278 1.85 -8.20 5.91
CA HIS A 278 2.77 -7.48 6.79
C HIS A 278 2.01 -6.53 7.74
N PHE A 279 0.69 -6.70 7.86
CA PHE A 279 -0.16 -5.89 8.72
C PHE A 279 -1.20 -6.76 9.42
N ASN A 280 -1.42 -6.52 10.71
CA ASN A 280 -2.48 -7.17 11.48
C ASN A 280 -3.77 -6.33 11.41
N SER A 281 -4.63 -6.64 10.44
CA SER A 281 -5.93 -5.97 10.27
C SER A 281 -6.95 -6.28 11.39
N THR A 282 -6.66 -7.24 12.26
CA THR A 282 -7.52 -7.63 13.38
C THR A 282 -6.96 -7.20 14.74
N ALA A 283 -5.97 -6.30 14.76
CA ALA A 283 -5.41 -5.78 15.99
C ALA A 283 -6.48 -5.08 16.85
N THR A 284 -6.52 -5.39 18.16
CA THR A 284 -7.48 -4.82 19.11
C THR A 284 -6.82 -3.88 20.12
N GLU A 285 -5.50 -3.77 20.08
CA GLU A 285 -4.71 -2.89 20.96
C GLU A 285 -3.46 -2.38 20.23
N GLY A 286 -2.87 -1.31 20.75
CA GLY A 286 -1.67 -0.71 20.21
C GLY A 286 -1.88 0.16 18.97
N PRO A 287 -0.78 0.62 18.34
CA PRO A 287 -0.83 1.59 17.23
C PRO A 287 -1.60 1.11 16.01
N ALA A 288 -1.57 -0.19 15.71
CA ALA A 288 -2.33 -0.76 14.58
C ALA A 288 -3.84 -0.66 14.84
N ALA A 289 -4.30 -0.98 16.06
CA ALA A 289 -5.71 -0.86 16.45
C ALA A 289 -6.19 0.60 16.44
N GLU A 290 -5.35 1.54 16.90
CA GLU A 290 -5.67 2.98 16.83
C GLU A 290 -5.84 3.46 15.40
N PHE A 291 -4.98 3.02 14.49
CA PHE A 291 -5.09 3.34 13.06
C PHE A 291 -6.36 2.72 12.44
N ILE A 292 -6.63 1.42 12.71
CA ILE A 292 -7.83 0.72 12.24
C ILE A 292 -9.09 1.48 12.70
N GLN A 293 -9.15 1.88 13.96
CA GLN A 293 -10.28 2.63 14.51
C GLN A 293 -10.47 3.96 13.78
N LYS A 294 -9.40 4.74 13.58
CA LYS A 294 -9.47 6.03 12.87
C LYS A 294 -9.91 5.86 11.43
N TYR A 295 -9.42 4.82 10.74
CA TYR A 295 -9.80 4.53 9.38
C TYR A 295 -11.31 4.19 9.30
N ASN A 296 -11.78 3.28 10.16
CA ASN A 296 -13.17 2.82 10.18
C ASN A 296 -14.15 3.90 10.67
N ASP A 297 -13.71 4.83 11.51
CA ASP A 297 -14.52 5.99 11.93
C ASP A 297 -14.77 6.96 10.77
N LYS A 298 -13.89 6.96 9.76
CA LYS A 298 -13.95 7.89 8.63
C LYS A 298 -14.53 7.27 7.36
N TYR A 299 -14.25 5.99 7.10
CA TYR A 299 -14.60 5.30 5.86
C TYR A 299 -15.55 4.13 6.12
N ASP A 300 -16.47 3.89 5.18
CA ASP A 300 -17.43 2.78 5.26
C ASP A 300 -16.74 1.46 4.89
N GLU A 301 -16.40 0.64 5.89
CA GLU A 301 -15.72 -0.64 5.73
C GLU A 301 -16.39 -1.57 4.70
N SER A 302 -17.70 -1.47 4.52
CA SER A 302 -18.43 -2.28 3.55
C SER A 302 -18.20 -1.86 2.09
N LYS A 303 -17.67 -0.66 1.84
CA LYS A 303 -17.42 -0.10 0.51
C LYS A 303 -15.96 0.22 0.26
N GLU A 304 -15.25 0.59 1.32
CA GLU A 304 -13.87 1.06 1.31
C GLU A 304 -13.05 0.31 2.37
N PRO A 305 -12.96 -1.03 2.27
CA PRO A 305 -12.32 -1.85 3.29
C PRO A 305 -10.84 -1.50 3.44
N LEU A 306 -10.37 -1.50 4.69
CA LEU A 306 -8.95 -1.40 4.98
C LEU A 306 -8.24 -2.70 4.59
N ASN A 307 -7.05 -2.57 4.01
CA ASN A 307 -6.14 -3.67 3.71
C ASN A 307 -4.69 -3.30 4.08
N GLN A 308 -3.76 -4.25 3.94
CA GLN A 308 -2.34 -4.03 4.25
C GLN A 308 -1.70 -2.91 3.43
N PHE A 309 -2.17 -2.68 2.20
CA PHE A 309 -1.64 -1.62 1.32
C PHE A 309 -2.08 -0.23 1.80
N GLY A 310 -3.30 -0.11 2.33
CA GLY A 310 -3.74 1.09 3.01
C GLY A 310 -2.88 1.39 4.25
N ALA A 311 -2.61 0.39 5.08
CA ALA A 311 -1.73 0.54 6.23
C ALA A 311 -0.30 0.94 5.81
N ALA A 312 0.23 0.35 4.74
CA ALA A 312 1.52 0.73 4.18
C ALA A 312 1.52 2.16 3.61
N ALA A 313 0.42 2.62 3.00
CA ALA A 313 0.31 3.99 2.49
C ALA A 313 0.30 5.04 3.62
N TYR A 314 -0.35 4.73 4.74
CA TYR A 314 -0.26 5.54 5.96
C TYR A 314 1.20 5.64 6.43
N ASP A 315 1.91 4.51 6.50
CA ASP A 315 3.33 4.47 6.84
C ASP A 315 4.20 5.22 5.84
N CYS A 316 3.91 5.16 4.52
CA CYS A 316 4.65 5.90 3.50
C CYS A 316 4.61 7.42 3.73
N VAL A 317 3.41 7.96 3.98
CA VAL A 317 3.24 9.39 4.23
C VAL A 317 3.99 9.82 5.50
N TYR A 318 3.88 9.03 6.57
CA TYR A 318 4.59 9.32 7.81
C TYR A 318 6.11 9.14 7.69
N ALA A 319 6.60 8.14 6.94
CA ALA A 319 8.03 7.96 6.71
C ALA A 319 8.65 9.14 5.95
N ILE A 320 7.96 9.62 4.91
CA ILE A 320 8.35 10.83 4.18
C ILE A 320 8.34 12.04 5.13
N TYR A 321 7.28 12.23 5.89
CA TYR A 321 7.16 13.34 6.84
C TYR A 321 8.28 13.33 7.90
N GLU A 322 8.57 12.18 8.51
CA GLU A 322 9.63 12.05 9.52
C GLU A 322 11.03 12.26 8.88
N ALA A 323 11.25 11.79 7.65
CA ALA A 323 12.49 12.05 6.92
C ALA A 323 12.67 13.55 6.65
N LEU A 324 11.62 14.25 6.23
CA LEU A 324 11.66 15.69 6.02
C LEU A 324 11.91 16.47 7.33
N LYS A 325 11.37 16.02 8.46
CA LYS A 325 11.69 16.58 9.79
C LYS A 325 13.18 16.46 10.11
N VAL A 326 13.76 15.29 9.83
CA VAL A 326 15.23 15.07 10.01
C VAL A 326 16.02 16.00 9.11
N ALA A 327 15.64 16.14 7.84
CA ALA A 327 16.29 17.05 6.89
C ALA A 327 16.26 18.51 7.37
N VAL A 328 15.10 18.98 7.81
CA VAL A 328 14.94 20.35 8.34
C VAL A 328 15.77 20.56 9.62
N ALA A 329 15.80 19.58 10.52
CA ALA A 329 16.64 19.62 11.72
C ALA A 329 18.15 19.70 11.38
N ASN A 330 18.54 19.12 10.24
CA ASN A 330 19.91 19.19 9.68
C ASN A 330 20.17 20.46 8.85
N GLY A 331 19.23 21.42 8.83
CA GLY A 331 19.40 22.73 8.20
C GLY A 331 19.01 22.79 6.72
N LYS A 332 18.32 21.76 6.19
CA LYS A 332 17.74 21.83 4.84
C LYS A 332 16.49 22.72 4.85
N GLU A 333 16.32 23.51 3.80
CA GLU A 333 15.07 24.22 3.56
C GLU A 333 14.10 23.32 2.79
N VAL A 334 12.91 23.13 3.34
CA VAL A 334 11.84 22.32 2.72
C VAL A 334 10.54 23.12 2.83
N ASN A 335 9.94 23.42 1.70
CA ASN A 335 8.69 24.19 1.61
C ASN A 335 7.93 23.85 0.31
N ALA A 336 6.84 24.56 0.04
CA ALA A 336 6.01 24.36 -1.16
C ALA A 336 6.72 24.72 -2.48
N ASP A 337 7.80 25.50 -2.44
CA ASP A 337 8.58 25.91 -3.61
C ASP A 337 9.79 24.97 -3.87
N THR A 338 10.07 24.01 -2.98
CA THR A 338 11.15 23.03 -3.16
C THR A 338 10.86 22.19 -4.40
N SER A 339 11.78 22.14 -5.37
CA SER A 339 11.59 21.37 -6.58
C SER A 339 11.55 19.85 -6.31
N ALA A 340 10.93 19.08 -7.20
CA ALA A 340 10.88 17.62 -7.08
C ALA A 340 12.30 17.01 -7.05
N ASP A 341 13.21 17.52 -7.89
CA ASP A 341 14.62 17.09 -7.93
C ASP A 341 15.34 17.36 -6.61
N GLU A 342 15.20 18.57 -6.03
CA GLU A 342 15.78 18.91 -4.73
C GLU A 342 15.16 18.09 -3.60
N MET A 343 13.83 17.89 -3.62
CA MET A 343 13.12 17.05 -2.67
C MET A 343 13.63 15.60 -2.71
N CYS A 344 13.89 15.08 -3.91
CA CYS A 344 14.45 13.75 -4.11
C CYS A 344 15.83 13.62 -3.47
N GLU A 345 16.75 14.58 -3.73
CA GLU A 345 18.08 14.53 -3.14
C GLU A 345 18.07 14.63 -1.61
N ILE A 346 17.17 15.46 -1.06
CA ILE A 346 16.96 15.59 0.40
C ILE A 346 16.49 14.24 0.99
N LEU A 347 15.48 13.63 0.39
CA LEU A 347 14.92 12.37 0.90
C LEU A 347 15.90 11.20 0.76
N LYS A 348 16.61 11.09 -0.37
CA LYS A 348 17.66 10.09 -0.57
C LYS A 348 18.77 10.19 0.48
N GLU A 349 19.23 11.41 0.80
CA GLU A 349 20.24 11.63 1.83
C GLU A 349 19.78 11.10 3.19
N VAL A 350 18.51 11.30 3.54
CA VAL A 350 17.96 10.84 4.82
C VAL A 350 17.70 9.33 4.81
N PHE A 351 17.02 8.80 3.78
CA PHE A 351 16.69 7.36 3.70
C PHE A 351 17.92 6.45 3.64
N ASN A 352 19.03 6.95 3.08
CA ASN A 352 20.31 6.23 3.03
C ASN A 352 21.21 6.49 4.25
N SER A 353 20.74 7.25 5.24
CA SER A 353 21.50 7.51 6.46
C SER A 353 21.31 6.40 7.50
N ASP A 354 22.39 5.85 8.03
CA ASP A 354 22.36 4.89 9.15
C ASP A 354 21.66 5.42 10.41
N SER A 355 21.46 6.72 10.51
CA SER A 355 20.79 7.38 11.64
C SER A 355 19.29 7.56 11.46
N PHE A 356 18.74 7.29 10.29
CA PHE A 356 17.30 7.40 10.06
C PHE A 356 16.58 6.14 10.51
N GLU A 357 15.76 6.27 11.54
CA GLU A 357 14.89 5.21 12.04
C GLU A 357 13.43 5.60 11.84
N TYR A 358 12.71 4.83 11.05
CA TYR A 358 11.25 4.95 10.95
C TYR A 358 10.56 3.86 11.77
N ARG A 359 9.51 4.24 12.52
CA ARG A 359 8.66 3.29 13.26
C ARG A 359 7.23 3.38 12.78
N GLY A 360 6.79 2.33 12.08
CA GLY A 360 5.49 2.24 11.44
C GLY A 360 4.52 1.27 12.13
N ILE A 361 3.30 1.25 11.62
CA ILE A 361 2.23 0.34 12.05
C ILE A 361 2.26 -0.99 11.29
N THR A 362 3.01 -1.07 10.19
CA THR A 362 3.24 -2.29 9.42
C THR A 362 4.55 -2.96 9.82
N GLY A 363 4.83 -4.17 9.31
CA GLY A 363 6.08 -4.90 9.54
C GLY A 363 6.00 -5.97 10.62
N LYS A 364 5.37 -5.72 11.76
CA LYS A 364 5.00 -6.77 12.73
C LYS A 364 3.53 -7.10 12.61
N CYS A 365 3.22 -8.39 12.49
CA CYS A 365 1.83 -8.83 12.41
C CYS A 365 1.09 -8.86 13.75
N ASP A 366 1.77 -8.70 14.89
CA ASP A 366 1.12 -8.60 16.19
C ASP A 366 0.42 -7.26 16.46
N GLY A 367 0.88 -6.19 15.78
CA GLY A 367 0.26 -4.87 15.88
C GLY A 367 0.39 -4.16 17.25
N ALA A 368 0.97 -4.82 18.26
CA ALA A 368 1.01 -4.31 19.64
C ALA A 368 1.95 -3.10 19.81
N GLU A 369 3.00 -3.02 19.00
CA GLU A 369 3.96 -1.92 18.99
C GLU A 369 4.28 -1.47 17.56
N LYS A 370 4.72 -0.22 17.41
CA LYS A 370 5.29 0.24 16.14
C LYS A 370 6.55 -0.54 15.79
N SER A 371 6.61 -1.06 14.58
CA SER A 371 7.76 -1.79 14.07
C SER A 371 8.88 -0.85 13.64
N HIS A 372 10.11 -1.25 13.87
CA HIS A 372 11.26 -0.65 13.20
C HIS A 372 11.22 -1.06 11.72
N ILE A 373 11.21 -0.08 10.83
CA ILE A 373 11.20 -0.27 9.39
C ILE A 373 12.47 0.35 8.82
N SER A 374 13.19 -0.43 8.02
CA SER A 374 14.41 -0.01 7.34
C SER A 374 14.40 -0.48 5.89
N TRP A 375 15.30 0.07 5.10
CA TRP A 375 15.45 -0.28 3.69
C TRP A 375 16.88 -0.77 3.44
N SER A 376 17.02 -1.71 2.53
CA SER A 376 18.29 -2.12 1.97
C SER A 376 18.81 -1.06 0.97
N GLU A 377 20.08 -1.16 0.58
CA GLU A 377 20.72 -0.23 -0.35
C GLU A 377 20.00 -0.10 -1.71
N ASP A 378 19.24 -1.12 -2.10
CA ASP A 378 18.45 -1.16 -3.34
C ASP A 378 17.03 -0.60 -3.18
N GLY A 379 16.67 -0.02 -2.02
CA GLY A 379 15.35 0.56 -1.76
C GLY A 379 14.26 -0.45 -1.38
N THR A 380 14.60 -1.74 -1.26
CA THR A 380 13.67 -2.77 -0.79
C THR A 380 13.50 -2.69 0.72
N VAL A 381 12.27 -2.75 1.21
CA VAL A 381 11.99 -2.73 2.66
C VAL A 381 12.37 -4.05 3.32
N VAL A 382 12.91 -3.97 4.53
CA VAL A 382 13.20 -5.14 5.37
C VAL A 382 11.96 -5.46 6.22
N LYS A 383 11.07 -6.29 5.68
CA LYS A 383 9.85 -6.78 6.34
C LYS A 383 9.69 -8.28 6.14
N GLU A 384 9.10 -8.95 7.13
CA GLU A 384 8.73 -10.36 6.99
C GLU A 384 7.34 -10.49 6.38
N ALA A 385 7.20 -11.41 5.40
CA ALA A 385 5.92 -11.85 4.89
C ALA A 385 5.42 -13.01 5.76
N ILE A 386 4.31 -12.81 6.46
CA ILE A 386 3.74 -13.78 7.40
C ILE A 386 2.42 -14.31 6.86
N LYS A 387 2.20 -15.62 7.03
CA LYS A 387 0.90 -16.22 6.69
C LYS A 387 -0.20 -15.60 7.54
N TYR A 388 -1.25 -15.15 6.88
CA TYR A 388 -2.51 -14.68 7.46
C TYR A 388 -3.66 -15.57 6.98
N ILE A 389 -4.53 -16.00 7.90
CA ILE A 389 -5.70 -16.79 7.56
C ILE A 389 -6.88 -15.84 7.34
N VAL A 390 -7.30 -15.71 6.09
CA VAL A 390 -8.47 -14.91 5.72
C VAL A 390 -9.75 -15.63 6.13
N LYS A 391 -9.77 -16.97 5.93
CA LYS A 391 -10.91 -17.82 6.27
C LYS A 391 -10.45 -19.21 6.67
N GLU A 392 -10.89 -19.66 7.83
CA GLU A 392 -10.67 -21.05 8.27
C GLU A 392 -11.45 -22.07 7.41
N LYS A 393 -10.92 -23.28 7.33
CA LYS A 393 -11.61 -24.40 6.69
C LYS A 393 -12.91 -24.70 7.44
N ASN A 394 -14.00 -24.94 6.71
CA ASN A 394 -15.24 -25.40 7.32
C ASN A 394 -15.05 -26.81 7.93
N ALA A 395 -15.64 -27.01 9.11
CA ALA A 395 -15.54 -28.26 9.87
C ALA A 395 -16.23 -29.45 9.15
#